data_8761fa7d61a584250797eab1bca5b8d3
#
_entry.id   8761fa7d61a584250797eab1bca5b8d3
#
_cell.length_a   1.000
_cell.length_b   1.000
_cell.length_c   1.000
_cell.angle_alpha   90.00
_cell.angle_beta   90.00
_cell.angle_gamma   90.00
#
_symmetry.space_group_name_H-M   'P 1'
#
loop_
_entity.id
_entity.type
_entity.pdbx_description
1 polymer ?
#
loop_
_entity_poly.entity_id
_entity_poly.type
_entity_poly.pdbx_seq_one_letter_code
_entity_poly.pdbx_strand_id
1 'polypeptide(L)'
;MKIKAIRIARTGGPDVMSYEDFDLPEPGPGQIRVRHKAIGVNYIDTYIRSGLYPAPLPSGIGMEASGVVEAVGEGVTHLNAGDRVAYASGPVGAYAQAHNVAAASVAKLPASVSDEQAAAMMLKGLTAQFLLRQTFRVEPGQTILFHAAAGGVGLIFCQWARHLGATVIGTVGSDEKMEIARAHGCAHVINYRRENVAERVAEITGGRKVPVVYDGVGKDTFMTSLDCLAPL
;
A
#
# COMPACT_ATOMS: atom_id res chain seq x y z
N MET A 1 -15.83 24.49 -2.84
CA MET A 1 -16.76 24.13 -1.72
C MET A 1 -15.99 24.01 -0.43
N LYS A 2 -16.59 24.29 0.74
CA LYS A 2 -15.93 24.11 2.04
C LYS A 2 -16.00 22.67 2.51
N ILE A 3 -14.88 22.12 2.94
CA ILE A 3 -14.72 20.77 3.50
C ILE A 3 -13.80 20.82 4.72
N LYS A 4 -13.79 19.77 5.53
CA LYS A 4 -12.75 19.53 6.52
C LYS A 4 -11.65 18.65 5.94
N ALA A 5 -10.39 18.99 6.25
CA ALA A 5 -9.21 18.24 5.81
C ALA A 5 -8.12 18.25 6.89
N ILE A 6 -7.31 17.21 6.90
CA ILE A 6 -6.04 17.19 7.62
C ILE A 6 -4.98 17.82 6.71
N ARG A 7 -4.30 18.84 7.23
CA ARG A 7 -3.25 19.56 6.51
C ARG A 7 -1.99 19.71 7.36
N ILE A 8 -0.87 19.94 6.70
CA ILE A 8 0.41 20.30 7.34
C ILE A 8 0.97 21.56 6.71
N ALA A 9 1.41 22.49 7.56
CA ALA A 9 2.12 23.70 7.13
C ALA A 9 3.65 23.53 7.19
N ARG A 10 4.13 22.54 7.93
CA ARG A 10 5.54 22.16 8.07
C ARG A 10 5.66 20.65 8.23
N THR A 11 6.83 20.10 7.96
CA THR A 11 7.13 18.68 8.23
C THR A 11 7.40 18.45 9.72
N GLY A 12 7.16 17.21 10.19
CA GLY A 12 7.42 16.86 11.60
C GLY A 12 6.69 15.61 12.07
N GLY A 13 6.51 15.53 13.38
CA GLY A 13 5.75 14.49 14.07
C GLY A 13 4.23 14.60 13.84
N PRO A 14 3.42 13.76 14.50
CA PRO A 14 1.96 13.83 14.38
C PRO A 14 1.35 15.19 14.79
N ASP A 15 2.04 15.95 15.61
CA ASP A 15 1.63 17.27 16.11
C ASP A 15 1.55 18.36 15.03
N VAL A 16 2.16 18.14 13.86
CA VAL A 16 2.09 19.09 12.74
C VAL A 16 0.80 19.01 11.95
N MET A 17 -0.02 17.99 12.19
CA MET A 17 -1.30 17.80 11.52
C MET A 17 -2.39 18.67 12.14
N SER A 18 -3.04 19.51 11.34
CA SER A 18 -4.19 20.31 11.72
C SER A 18 -5.45 19.81 11.01
N TYR A 19 -6.57 19.72 11.75
CA TYR A 19 -7.89 19.46 11.18
C TYR A 19 -8.60 20.80 10.99
N GLU A 20 -8.69 21.25 9.75
CA GLU A 20 -9.10 22.61 9.43
C GLU A 20 -10.12 22.69 8.29
N ASP A 21 -10.76 23.84 8.14
CA ASP A 21 -11.57 24.14 6.98
C ASP A 21 -10.68 24.39 5.77
N PHE A 22 -11.06 23.80 4.65
CA PHE A 22 -10.35 23.92 3.38
C PHE A 22 -11.34 24.23 2.25
N ASP A 23 -11.03 25.24 1.45
CA ASP A 23 -11.80 25.57 0.26
C ASP A 23 -11.32 24.70 -0.91
N LEU A 24 -12.01 23.56 -1.14
CA LEU A 24 -11.74 22.68 -2.27
C LEU A 24 -12.27 23.32 -3.56
N PRO A 25 -11.40 23.57 -4.56
CA PRO A 25 -11.80 24.13 -5.83
C PRO A 25 -12.72 23.18 -6.63
N GLU A 26 -13.34 23.65 -7.71
CA GLU A 26 -14.01 22.77 -8.65
C GLU A 26 -12.99 21.84 -9.33
N PRO A 27 -13.38 20.59 -9.71
CA PRO A 27 -12.49 19.70 -10.41
C PRO A 27 -12.13 20.29 -11.77
N GLY A 28 -10.83 20.34 -12.06
CA GLY A 28 -10.32 20.81 -13.35
C GLY A 28 -10.53 19.80 -14.49
N PRO A 29 -10.09 20.12 -15.71
CA PRO A 29 -10.16 19.21 -16.84
C PRO A 29 -9.48 17.86 -16.52
N GLY A 30 -10.12 16.76 -16.87
CA GLY A 30 -9.64 15.40 -16.60
C GLY A 30 -9.71 14.96 -15.13
N GLN A 31 -10.26 15.78 -14.24
CA GLN A 31 -10.41 15.46 -12.81
C GLN A 31 -11.86 15.14 -12.45
N ILE A 32 -12.02 14.44 -11.35
CA ILE A 32 -13.29 14.26 -10.65
C ILE A 32 -13.15 14.68 -9.19
N ARG A 33 -14.24 15.08 -8.56
CA ARG A 33 -14.34 15.21 -7.11
C ARG A 33 -14.92 13.91 -6.53
N VAL A 34 -14.21 13.33 -5.60
CA VAL A 34 -14.68 12.17 -4.84
C VAL A 34 -15.05 12.59 -3.42
N ARG A 35 -16.30 12.37 -3.01
CA ARG A 35 -16.76 12.46 -1.63
C ARG A 35 -16.37 11.17 -0.93
N HIS A 36 -15.45 11.23 0.04
CA HIS A 36 -14.92 10.06 0.69
C HIS A 36 -15.94 9.39 1.60
N LYS A 37 -15.95 8.06 1.58
CA LYS A 37 -16.65 7.17 2.50
C LYS A 37 -15.67 6.46 3.43
N ALA A 38 -14.50 6.08 2.91
CA ALA A 38 -13.41 5.52 3.67
C ALA A 38 -12.07 6.04 3.14
N ILE A 39 -11.09 6.17 4.04
CA ILE A 39 -9.75 6.68 3.74
C ILE A 39 -8.73 5.64 4.17
N GLY A 40 -7.84 5.24 3.26
CA GLY A 40 -6.73 4.34 3.54
C GLY A 40 -5.58 5.06 4.23
N VAL A 41 -5.02 4.42 5.27
CA VAL A 41 -3.81 4.90 5.95
C VAL A 41 -2.63 4.06 5.50
N ASN A 42 -1.56 4.72 5.08
CA ASN A 42 -0.37 4.07 4.56
C ASN A 42 0.91 4.61 5.21
N TYR A 43 1.93 3.77 5.28
CA TYR A 43 3.19 4.15 5.92
C TYR A 43 3.88 5.32 5.20
N ILE A 44 3.71 5.42 3.87
CA ILE A 44 4.21 6.53 3.06
C ILE A 44 3.68 7.90 3.51
N ASP A 45 2.49 7.96 4.08
CA ASP A 45 1.90 9.19 4.60
C ASP A 45 2.76 9.77 5.73
N THR A 46 3.41 8.90 6.52
CA THR A 46 4.36 9.31 7.55
C THR A 46 5.66 9.85 6.95
N TYR A 47 6.11 9.33 5.82
CA TYR A 47 7.30 9.82 5.12
C TYR A 47 7.09 11.22 4.54
N ILE A 48 5.91 11.46 3.97
CA ILE A 48 5.52 12.79 3.46
C ILE A 48 5.39 13.77 4.63
N ARG A 49 4.69 13.38 5.69
CA ARG A 49 4.51 14.21 6.87
C ARG A 49 5.85 14.60 7.51
N SER A 50 6.77 13.65 7.66
CA SER A 50 8.08 13.89 8.30
C SER A 50 9.08 14.62 7.39
N GLY A 51 8.81 14.72 6.08
CA GLY A 51 9.71 15.32 5.10
C GLY A 51 10.76 14.36 4.55
N LEU A 52 10.70 13.08 4.87
CA LEU A 52 11.57 12.06 4.24
C LEU A 52 11.30 12.00 2.72
N TYR A 53 10.02 12.11 2.33
CA TYR A 53 9.62 12.32 0.96
C TYR A 53 9.15 13.77 0.81
N PRO A 54 9.84 14.56 -0.04
CA PRO A 54 9.51 15.96 -0.20
C PRO A 54 8.12 16.15 -0.82
N ALA A 55 7.37 17.09 -0.27
CA ALA A 55 6.10 17.55 -0.82
C ALA A 55 6.01 19.07 -0.70
N PRO A 56 5.31 19.76 -1.63
CA PRO A 56 5.03 21.19 -1.48
C PRO A 56 4.27 21.46 -0.19
N LEU A 57 4.58 22.55 0.51
CA LEU A 57 3.90 22.98 1.72
C LEU A 57 3.28 24.37 1.51
N PRO A 58 2.10 24.65 2.10
CA PRO A 58 1.25 23.77 2.90
C PRO A 58 0.59 22.66 2.05
N SER A 59 0.41 21.46 2.61
CA SER A 59 -0.09 20.29 1.90
C SER A 59 -1.20 19.58 2.66
N GLY A 60 -2.01 18.82 1.95
CA GLY A 60 -2.78 17.72 2.53
C GLY A 60 -1.90 16.50 2.83
N ILE A 61 -2.48 15.45 3.37
CA ILE A 61 -1.86 14.13 3.60
C ILE A 61 -2.80 13.04 3.11
N GLY A 62 -2.25 11.85 2.84
CA GLY A 62 -3.00 10.68 2.39
C GLY A 62 -3.06 10.57 0.87
N MET A 63 -3.07 9.35 0.38
CA MET A 63 -3.01 9.03 -1.05
C MET A 63 -4.08 8.03 -1.48
N GLU A 64 -4.88 7.49 -0.55
CA GLU A 64 -5.79 6.38 -0.78
C GLU A 64 -7.16 6.67 -0.17
N ALA A 65 -8.20 6.52 -0.95
CA ALA A 65 -9.57 6.60 -0.46
C ALA A 65 -10.55 5.88 -1.40
N SER A 66 -11.74 5.63 -0.88
CA SER A 66 -12.93 5.26 -1.64
C SER A 66 -14.08 6.21 -1.34
N GLY A 67 -15.03 6.27 -2.23
CA GLY A 67 -16.19 7.13 -2.07
C GLY A 67 -17.05 7.19 -3.31
N VAL A 68 -17.77 8.31 -3.43
CA VAL A 68 -18.71 8.55 -4.52
C VAL A 68 -18.27 9.78 -5.33
N VAL A 69 -18.30 9.67 -6.64
CA VAL A 69 -18.07 10.81 -7.54
C VAL A 69 -19.17 11.85 -7.30
N GLU A 70 -18.77 13.05 -6.89
CA GLU A 70 -19.69 14.16 -6.62
C GLU A 70 -19.77 15.16 -7.78
N ALA A 71 -18.63 15.38 -8.45
CA ALA A 71 -18.55 16.26 -9.61
C ALA A 71 -17.52 15.72 -10.60
N VAL A 72 -17.72 16.07 -11.88
CA VAL A 72 -16.90 15.60 -13.00
C VAL A 72 -16.41 16.84 -13.75
N GLY A 73 -15.09 16.92 -13.97
CA GLY A 73 -14.46 17.98 -14.74
C GLY A 73 -14.56 17.75 -16.25
N GLU A 74 -14.21 18.74 -17.01
CA GLU A 74 -14.24 18.72 -18.47
C GLU A 74 -13.40 17.55 -19.03
N GLY A 75 -13.89 16.89 -20.09
CA GLY A 75 -13.20 15.81 -20.80
C GLY A 75 -13.28 14.43 -20.14
N VAL A 76 -13.89 14.29 -18.97
CA VAL A 76 -14.09 12.97 -18.33
C VAL A 76 -15.39 12.35 -18.86
N THR A 77 -15.30 11.22 -19.55
CA THR A 77 -16.44 10.55 -20.20
C THR A 77 -16.79 9.18 -19.64
N HIS A 78 -15.88 8.58 -18.84
CA HIS A 78 -16.01 7.21 -18.35
C HIS A 78 -16.51 7.11 -16.91
N LEU A 79 -16.66 8.26 -16.21
CA LEU A 79 -17.17 8.38 -14.85
C LEU A 79 -18.31 9.39 -14.80
N ASN A 80 -19.29 9.12 -13.94
CA ASN A 80 -20.44 10.00 -13.72
C ASN A 80 -20.62 10.29 -12.22
N ALA A 81 -21.28 11.41 -11.91
CA ALA A 81 -21.74 11.66 -10.55
C ALA A 81 -22.61 10.49 -10.06
N GLY A 82 -22.38 10.05 -8.83
CA GLY A 82 -23.01 8.87 -8.25
C GLY A 82 -22.21 7.55 -8.39
N ASP A 83 -21.21 7.48 -9.26
CA ASP A 83 -20.36 6.30 -9.38
C ASP A 83 -19.57 6.05 -8.06
N ARG A 84 -19.59 4.82 -7.56
CA ARG A 84 -18.71 4.39 -6.46
C ARG A 84 -17.32 4.11 -7.02
N VAL A 85 -16.31 4.67 -6.37
CA VAL A 85 -14.94 4.65 -6.87
C VAL A 85 -13.93 4.49 -5.75
N ALA A 86 -12.72 4.02 -6.10
CA ALA A 86 -11.56 4.08 -5.24
C ALA A 86 -10.34 4.54 -6.03
N TYR A 87 -9.38 5.10 -5.33
CA TYR A 87 -8.08 5.50 -5.89
C TYR A 87 -6.96 5.26 -4.91
N ALA A 88 -5.77 5.05 -5.44
CA ALA A 88 -4.52 5.07 -4.71
C ALA A 88 -3.48 5.72 -5.61
N SER A 89 -2.58 6.50 -5.04
CA SER A 89 -1.70 7.41 -5.76
C SER A 89 -2.44 8.60 -6.38
N GLY A 90 -1.76 9.68 -6.57
CA GLY A 90 -2.34 10.95 -7.08
C GLY A 90 -1.88 12.11 -6.21
N PRO A 91 -2.46 13.28 -6.33
CA PRO A 91 -2.10 14.37 -5.46
C PRO A 91 -2.39 14.01 -4.00
N VAL A 92 -1.48 14.38 -3.10
CA VAL A 92 -1.62 14.16 -1.66
C VAL A 92 -2.79 14.99 -1.13
N GLY A 93 -3.68 14.40 -0.32
CA GLY A 93 -4.84 15.13 0.20
C GLY A 93 -6.04 14.25 0.54
N ALA A 94 -5.87 12.92 0.53
CA ALA A 94 -6.97 11.99 0.81
C ALA A 94 -7.53 12.10 2.23
N TYR A 95 -6.75 12.63 3.21
CA TYR A 95 -7.26 12.84 4.57
C TYR A 95 -8.19 14.06 4.63
N ALA A 96 -9.25 14.00 3.87
CA ALA A 96 -10.25 15.05 3.73
C ALA A 96 -11.63 14.46 3.50
N GLN A 97 -12.68 15.26 3.66
CA GLN A 97 -14.05 14.83 3.36
C GLN A 97 -14.29 14.60 1.86
N ALA A 98 -13.53 15.31 1.02
CA ALA A 98 -13.56 15.14 -0.44
C ALA A 98 -12.22 15.54 -1.02
N HIS A 99 -11.89 15.03 -2.21
CA HIS A 99 -10.67 15.37 -2.93
C HIS A 99 -10.88 15.38 -4.44
N ASN A 100 -10.15 16.26 -5.14
CA ASN A 100 -10.11 16.27 -6.60
C ASN A 100 -8.94 15.38 -7.07
N VAL A 101 -9.24 14.37 -7.87
CA VAL A 101 -8.27 13.40 -8.36
C VAL A 101 -8.37 13.23 -9.87
N ALA A 102 -7.28 12.82 -10.52
CA ALA A 102 -7.30 12.51 -11.93
C ALA A 102 -8.24 11.33 -12.22
N ALA A 103 -9.22 11.49 -13.08
CA ALA A 103 -10.17 10.44 -13.42
C ALA A 103 -9.51 9.17 -13.97
N ALA A 104 -8.37 9.31 -14.66
CA ALA A 104 -7.58 8.19 -15.19
C ALA A 104 -6.94 7.30 -14.10
N SER A 105 -6.80 7.82 -12.87
CA SER A 105 -6.21 7.08 -11.73
C SER A 105 -7.25 6.47 -10.80
N VAL A 106 -8.51 6.44 -11.21
CA VAL A 106 -9.65 6.01 -10.40
C VAL A 106 -10.26 4.74 -10.96
N ALA A 107 -10.58 3.79 -10.10
CA ALA A 107 -11.28 2.57 -10.46
C ALA A 107 -12.73 2.60 -9.97
N LYS A 108 -13.70 2.22 -10.83
CA LYS A 108 -15.07 1.94 -10.39
C LYS A 108 -15.13 0.74 -9.48
N LEU A 109 -15.89 0.82 -8.40
CA LEU A 109 -16.05 -0.27 -7.46
C LEU A 109 -17.19 -1.20 -7.87
N PRO A 110 -16.94 -2.53 -7.92
CA PRO A 110 -18.01 -3.52 -8.01
C PRO A 110 -18.94 -3.43 -6.79
N ALA A 111 -20.20 -3.80 -6.97
CA ALA A 111 -21.18 -3.81 -5.88
C ALA A 111 -20.77 -4.72 -4.70
N SER A 112 -20.01 -5.78 -4.98
CA SER A 112 -19.51 -6.74 -3.97
C SER A 112 -18.36 -6.22 -3.11
N VAL A 113 -17.75 -5.09 -3.43
CA VAL A 113 -16.64 -4.50 -2.68
C VAL A 113 -17.15 -3.32 -1.88
N SER A 114 -16.95 -3.33 -0.55
CA SER A 114 -17.31 -2.20 0.30
C SER A 114 -16.31 -1.04 0.14
N ASP A 115 -16.72 0.16 0.58
CA ASP A 115 -15.84 1.32 0.55
C ASP A 115 -14.63 1.13 1.47
N GLU A 116 -14.82 0.52 2.65
CA GLU A 116 -13.75 0.22 3.60
C GLU A 116 -12.75 -0.79 3.01
N GLN A 117 -13.25 -1.85 2.38
CA GLN A 117 -12.38 -2.83 1.71
C GLN A 117 -11.56 -2.15 0.61
N ALA A 118 -12.19 -1.33 -0.22
CA ALA A 118 -11.51 -0.62 -1.30
C ALA A 118 -10.45 0.33 -0.77
N ALA A 119 -10.77 1.17 0.23
CA ALA A 119 -9.82 2.10 0.84
C ALA A 119 -8.68 1.39 1.60
N ALA A 120 -8.89 0.17 2.09
CA ALA A 120 -7.86 -0.59 2.78
C ALA A 120 -6.91 -1.34 1.84
N MET A 121 -7.29 -1.55 0.56
CA MET A 121 -6.58 -2.46 -0.32
C MET A 121 -5.99 -1.81 -1.59
N MET A 122 -6.45 -0.65 -2.04
CA MET A 122 -6.05 -0.12 -3.35
C MET A 122 -4.53 0.07 -3.46
N LEU A 123 -3.91 0.85 -2.61
CA LEU A 123 -2.46 1.11 -2.65
C LEU A 123 -1.68 -0.17 -2.36
N LYS A 124 -2.08 -0.92 -1.36
CA LYS A 124 -1.43 -2.16 -0.92
C LYS A 124 -1.58 -3.26 -1.98
N GLY A 125 -2.76 -3.37 -2.59
CA GLY A 125 -3.05 -4.34 -3.65
C GLY A 125 -2.32 -4.01 -4.96
N LEU A 126 -2.28 -2.74 -5.36
CA LEU A 126 -1.48 -2.30 -6.52
C LEU A 126 0.01 -2.57 -6.28
N THR A 127 0.51 -2.35 -5.08
CA THR A 127 1.89 -2.68 -4.71
C THR A 127 2.15 -4.18 -4.80
N ALA A 128 1.27 -5.01 -4.25
CA ALA A 128 1.39 -6.47 -4.35
C ALA A 128 1.35 -6.96 -5.81
N GLN A 129 0.45 -6.40 -6.64
CA GLN A 129 0.36 -6.70 -8.06
C GLN A 129 1.65 -6.35 -8.80
N PHE A 130 2.16 -5.15 -8.60
CA PHE A 130 3.39 -4.67 -9.21
C PHE A 130 4.58 -5.56 -8.85
N LEU A 131 4.73 -5.91 -7.58
CA LEU A 131 5.83 -6.76 -7.09
C LEU A 131 5.75 -8.18 -7.67
N LEU A 132 4.56 -8.79 -7.65
CA LEU A 132 4.36 -10.19 -8.07
C LEU A 132 4.35 -10.39 -9.59
N ARG A 133 3.98 -9.36 -10.36
CA ARG A 133 3.67 -9.52 -11.79
C ARG A 133 4.54 -8.69 -12.73
N GLN A 134 5.15 -7.62 -12.23
CA GLN A 134 5.90 -6.67 -13.06
C GLN A 134 7.38 -6.55 -12.67
N THR A 135 7.70 -6.48 -11.38
CA THR A 135 9.10 -6.37 -10.90
C THR A 135 9.81 -7.72 -11.03
N PHE A 136 9.22 -8.75 -10.46
CA PHE A 136 9.64 -10.15 -10.61
C PHE A 136 8.39 -10.98 -10.80
N ARG A 137 8.27 -11.61 -11.97
CA ARG A 137 7.12 -12.45 -12.27
C ARG A 137 7.22 -13.75 -11.52
N VAL A 138 6.41 -13.87 -10.46
CA VAL A 138 6.36 -15.08 -9.63
C VAL A 138 5.66 -16.20 -10.40
N GLU A 139 6.31 -17.36 -10.45
CA GLU A 139 5.83 -18.58 -11.11
C GLU A 139 5.51 -19.68 -10.07
N PRO A 140 4.60 -20.62 -10.40
CA PRO A 140 4.29 -21.74 -9.53
C PRO A 140 5.53 -22.57 -9.16
N GLY A 141 5.59 -23.03 -7.92
CA GLY A 141 6.69 -23.84 -7.39
C GLY A 141 7.91 -23.03 -6.90
N GLN A 142 7.97 -21.73 -7.14
CA GLN A 142 9.05 -20.90 -6.60
C GLN A 142 8.88 -20.69 -5.09
N THR A 143 10.02 -20.66 -4.39
CA THR A 143 10.09 -20.23 -3.00
C THR A 143 10.63 -18.80 -2.95
N ILE A 144 9.91 -17.89 -2.31
CA ILE A 144 10.21 -16.46 -2.27
C ILE A 144 10.25 -15.94 -0.83
N LEU A 145 11.03 -14.89 -0.58
CA LEU A 145 11.11 -14.24 0.73
C LEU A 145 10.43 -12.87 0.71
N PHE A 146 9.59 -12.61 1.71
CA PHE A 146 8.93 -11.32 1.88
C PHE A 146 9.15 -10.79 3.32
N HIS A 147 9.78 -9.62 3.45
CA HIS A 147 9.94 -8.95 4.73
C HIS A 147 8.66 -8.25 5.18
N ALA A 148 8.44 -8.16 6.51
CA ALA A 148 7.24 -7.58 7.12
C ALA A 148 5.92 -8.23 6.61
N ALA A 149 5.88 -9.55 6.56
CA ALA A 149 4.78 -10.34 5.99
C ALA A 149 3.40 -10.11 6.66
N ALA A 150 3.37 -9.69 7.93
CA ALA A 150 2.14 -9.31 8.62
C ALA A 150 1.76 -7.81 8.46
N GLY A 151 2.46 -7.07 7.60
CA GLY A 151 2.15 -5.69 7.26
C GLY A 151 1.05 -5.59 6.20
N GLY A 152 0.54 -4.37 5.96
CA GLY A 152 -0.59 -4.17 5.05
C GLY A 152 -0.36 -4.70 3.62
N VAL A 153 0.81 -4.47 3.03
CA VAL A 153 1.17 -5.07 1.72
C VAL A 153 1.39 -6.58 1.87
N GLY A 154 2.09 -7.00 2.93
CA GLY A 154 2.45 -8.41 3.16
C GLY A 154 1.23 -9.32 3.22
N LEU A 155 0.16 -8.91 3.88
CA LEU A 155 -1.07 -9.71 3.99
C LEU A 155 -1.70 -9.98 2.62
N ILE A 156 -1.78 -8.99 1.75
CA ILE A 156 -2.33 -9.16 0.38
C ILE A 156 -1.34 -9.94 -0.49
N PHE A 157 -0.06 -9.57 -0.42
CA PHE A 157 1.01 -10.19 -1.20
C PHE A 157 1.11 -11.70 -0.95
N CYS A 158 1.14 -12.12 0.33
CA CYS A 158 1.30 -13.52 0.69
C CYS A 158 0.12 -14.39 0.24
N GLN A 159 -1.11 -13.89 0.38
CA GLN A 159 -2.30 -14.57 -0.14
C GLN A 159 -2.23 -14.73 -1.67
N TRP A 160 -1.87 -13.67 -2.38
CA TRP A 160 -1.79 -13.68 -3.84
C TRP A 160 -0.63 -14.58 -4.33
N ALA A 161 0.56 -14.48 -3.72
CA ALA A 161 1.69 -15.34 -4.04
C ALA A 161 1.36 -16.84 -3.86
N ARG A 162 0.69 -17.18 -2.74
CA ARG A 162 0.17 -18.53 -2.51
C ARG A 162 -0.81 -18.97 -3.59
N HIS A 163 -1.73 -18.08 -3.99
CA HIS A 163 -2.68 -18.37 -5.08
C HIS A 163 -1.98 -18.60 -6.43
N LEU A 164 -0.85 -17.95 -6.68
CA LEU A 164 0.01 -18.19 -7.84
C LEU A 164 0.82 -19.49 -7.73
N GLY A 165 0.71 -20.24 -6.65
CA GLY A 165 1.42 -21.51 -6.44
C GLY A 165 2.84 -21.35 -5.90
N ALA A 166 3.21 -20.19 -5.39
CA ALA A 166 4.51 -19.96 -4.76
C ALA A 166 4.50 -20.38 -3.27
N THR A 167 5.67 -20.78 -2.77
CA THR A 167 5.93 -20.98 -1.35
C THR A 167 6.48 -19.69 -0.76
N VAL A 168 5.75 -19.07 0.14
CA VAL A 168 6.16 -17.80 0.77
C VAL A 168 6.84 -18.04 2.10
N ILE A 169 8.09 -17.56 2.22
CA ILE A 169 8.78 -17.38 3.50
C ILE A 169 8.54 -15.92 3.92
N GLY A 170 7.90 -15.72 5.07
CA GLY A 170 7.62 -14.38 5.60
C GLY A 170 8.49 -14.06 6.81
N THR A 171 8.95 -12.80 6.98
CA THR A 171 9.59 -12.38 8.23
C THR A 171 8.68 -11.47 9.03
N VAL A 172 8.71 -11.60 10.34
CA VAL A 172 7.93 -10.81 11.30
C VAL A 172 8.73 -10.54 12.57
N GLY A 173 8.27 -9.59 13.40
CA GLY A 173 8.96 -9.18 14.62
C GLY A 173 8.30 -9.65 15.94
N SER A 174 7.25 -10.48 15.89
CA SER A 174 6.61 -11.04 17.10
C SER A 174 5.86 -12.33 16.80
N ASP A 175 5.58 -13.10 17.84
CA ASP A 175 4.85 -14.37 17.72
C ASP A 175 3.40 -14.16 17.29
N GLU A 176 2.74 -13.13 17.79
CA GLU A 176 1.41 -12.75 17.35
C GLU A 176 1.37 -12.50 15.83
N LYS A 177 2.37 -11.80 15.30
CA LYS A 177 2.49 -11.56 13.86
C LYS A 177 2.83 -12.83 13.06
N MET A 178 3.45 -13.84 13.67
CA MET A 178 3.66 -15.13 13.00
C MET A 178 2.33 -15.80 12.67
N GLU A 179 1.38 -15.82 13.60
CA GLU A 179 0.05 -16.41 13.37
C GLU A 179 -0.73 -15.65 12.28
N ILE A 180 -0.64 -14.32 12.31
CA ILE A 180 -1.26 -13.47 11.27
C ILE A 180 -0.67 -13.80 9.88
N ALA A 181 0.65 -13.87 9.75
CA ALA A 181 1.30 -14.16 8.47
C ALA A 181 0.98 -15.58 7.95
N ARG A 182 0.92 -16.59 8.83
CA ARG A 182 0.50 -17.96 8.47
C ARG A 182 -0.94 -18.00 7.96
N ALA A 183 -1.85 -17.35 8.68
CA ALA A 183 -3.26 -17.28 8.29
C ALA A 183 -3.46 -16.63 6.92
N HIS A 184 -2.52 -15.76 6.51
CA HIS A 184 -2.58 -15.02 5.25
C HIS A 184 -1.64 -15.56 4.15
N GLY A 185 -1.19 -16.81 4.25
CA GLY A 185 -0.59 -17.50 3.11
C GLY A 185 0.92 -17.74 3.19
N CYS A 186 1.61 -17.33 4.24
CA CYS A 186 2.99 -17.73 4.46
C CYS A 186 3.07 -19.21 4.82
N ALA A 187 3.83 -19.99 4.05
CA ALA A 187 4.12 -21.39 4.35
C ALA A 187 5.12 -21.50 5.51
N HIS A 188 6.10 -20.59 5.54
CA HIS A 188 7.10 -20.49 6.60
C HIS A 188 7.14 -19.06 7.13
N VAL A 189 7.30 -18.91 8.42
CA VAL A 189 7.41 -17.59 9.07
C VAL A 189 8.60 -17.58 10.01
N ILE A 190 9.46 -16.58 9.85
CA ILE A 190 10.68 -16.39 10.62
C ILE A 190 10.50 -15.17 11.54
N ASN A 191 10.69 -15.33 12.84
CA ASN A 191 10.74 -14.22 13.78
C ASN A 191 12.19 -13.71 13.87
N TYR A 192 12.48 -12.62 13.11
CA TYR A 192 13.83 -12.05 13.01
C TYR A 192 14.42 -11.53 14.33
N ARG A 193 13.62 -11.43 15.39
CA ARG A 193 14.14 -11.06 16.72
C ARG A 193 14.78 -12.23 17.47
N ARG A 194 14.53 -13.46 17.04
CA ARG A 194 14.99 -14.68 17.69
C ARG A 194 15.74 -15.63 16.78
N GLU A 195 15.59 -15.46 15.49
CA GLU A 195 16.13 -16.37 14.47
C GLU A 195 16.99 -15.58 13.47
N ASN A 196 18.08 -16.21 13.02
CA ASN A 196 18.85 -15.69 11.89
C ASN A 196 18.10 -15.98 10.60
N VAL A 197 17.71 -14.93 9.90
CA VAL A 197 16.86 -15.06 8.70
C VAL A 197 17.59 -15.82 7.59
N ALA A 198 18.88 -15.54 7.33
CA ALA A 198 19.62 -16.19 6.25
C ALA A 198 19.83 -17.69 6.52
N GLU A 199 20.16 -18.09 7.75
CA GLU A 199 20.27 -19.47 8.16
C GLU A 199 18.95 -20.22 8.01
N ARG A 200 17.84 -19.61 8.46
CA ARG A 200 16.50 -20.20 8.35
C ARG A 200 16.05 -20.34 6.90
N VAL A 201 16.35 -19.37 6.05
CA VAL A 201 16.07 -19.47 4.60
C VAL A 201 16.88 -20.62 3.98
N ALA A 202 18.16 -20.76 4.33
CA ALA A 202 18.99 -21.86 3.86
C ALA A 202 18.44 -23.23 4.31
N GLU A 203 18.03 -23.38 5.57
CA GLU A 203 17.40 -24.61 6.09
C GLU A 203 16.11 -24.95 5.32
N ILE A 204 15.18 -23.98 5.20
CA ILE A 204 13.89 -24.16 4.54
C ILE A 204 14.07 -24.57 3.06
N THR A 205 15.07 -24.02 2.39
CA THR A 205 15.33 -24.25 0.98
C THR A 205 16.33 -25.38 0.69
N GLY A 206 16.85 -26.03 1.72
CA GLY A 206 17.92 -27.05 1.56
C GLY A 206 19.19 -26.48 0.94
N GLY A 207 19.57 -25.26 1.31
CA GLY A 207 20.76 -24.54 0.83
C GLY A 207 20.60 -23.83 -0.53
N ARG A 208 19.47 -24.00 -1.23
CA ARG A 208 19.26 -23.41 -2.57
C ARG A 208 18.98 -21.90 -2.53
N LYS A 209 18.60 -21.36 -1.34
CA LYS A 209 18.22 -19.97 -1.19
C LYS A 209 16.97 -19.59 -2.03
N VAL A 210 16.70 -18.31 -2.25
CA VAL A 210 15.50 -17.85 -2.97
C VAL A 210 15.87 -17.02 -4.20
N PRO A 211 15.09 -17.09 -5.30
CA PRO A 211 15.37 -16.30 -6.51
C PRO A 211 15.05 -14.81 -6.32
N VAL A 212 14.24 -14.45 -5.34
CA VAL A 212 13.82 -13.06 -5.07
C VAL A 212 13.55 -12.85 -3.59
N VAL A 213 13.95 -11.67 -3.10
CA VAL A 213 13.60 -11.12 -1.79
C VAL A 213 12.85 -9.80 -2.01
N TYR A 214 11.67 -9.68 -1.41
CA TYR A 214 10.91 -8.44 -1.40
C TYR A 214 11.18 -7.71 -0.07
N ASP A 215 11.96 -6.65 -0.17
CA ASP A 215 12.46 -5.89 0.98
C ASP A 215 11.98 -4.44 0.95
N GLY A 216 10.93 -4.15 1.72
CA GLY A 216 10.41 -2.80 1.94
C GLY A 216 10.92 -2.15 3.24
N VAL A 217 11.82 -2.81 3.98
CA VAL A 217 12.42 -2.31 5.23
C VAL A 217 13.72 -1.55 4.93
N GLY A 218 14.59 -2.13 4.12
CA GLY A 218 15.80 -1.50 3.61
C GLY A 218 16.97 -1.59 4.59
N LYS A 219 17.36 -0.48 5.21
CA LYS A 219 18.60 -0.34 5.97
C LYS A 219 18.92 -1.52 6.91
N ASP A 220 17.93 -2.03 7.63
CA ASP A 220 18.13 -3.06 8.64
C ASP A 220 18.09 -4.49 8.07
N THR A 221 17.65 -4.67 6.83
CA THR A 221 17.43 -5.98 6.22
C THR A 221 18.25 -6.22 4.96
N PHE A 222 18.79 -5.17 4.33
CA PHE A 222 19.41 -5.23 3.01
C PHE A 222 20.52 -6.28 2.89
N MET A 223 21.47 -6.31 3.82
CA MET A 223 22.58 -7.30 3.78
C MET A 223 22.03 -8.72 3.96
N THR A 224 21.15 -8.93 4.92
CA THR A 224 20.47 -10.23 5.13
C THR A 224 19.68 -10.66 3.91
N SER A 225 19.02 -9.70 3.22
CA SER A 225 18.31 -9.98 1.98
C SER A 225 19.24 -10.50 0.88
N LEU A 226 20.43 -9.91 0.72
CA LEU A 226 21.45 -10.39 -0.23
C LEU A 226 21.94 -11.80 0.15
N ASP A 227 22.14 -12.08 1.43
CA ASP A 227 22.57 -13.41 1.93
C ASP A 227 21.52 -14.50 1.66
N CYS A 228 20.24 -14.14 1.53
CA CYS A 228 19.16 -15.06 1.21
C CYS A 228 19.02 -15.38 -0.29
N LEU A 229 19.60 -14.56 -1.18
CA LEU A 229 19.46 -14.74 -2.63
C LEU A 229 20.31 -15.89 -3.15
N ALA A 230 19.73 -16.67 -4.07
CA ALA A 230 20.46 -17.64 -4.88
C ALA A 230 21.38 -16.91 -5.87
N PRO A 231 22.54 -17.49 -6.25
CA PRO A 231 23.30 -17.01 -7.41
C PRO A 231 22.45 -17.01 -8.68
N LEU A 232 22.70 -16.10 -9.59
CA LEU A 232 22.10 -16.06 -10.93
C LEU A 232 22.61 -17.19 -11.81
#